data_0b13e8e6e985d213cb37917415b6fcfd
#
_entry.id   0b13e8e6e985d213cb37917415b6fcfd
#
_cell.length_a   1.000
_cell.length_b   1.000
_cell.length_c   1.000
_cell.angle_alpha   90.00
_cell.angle_beta   90.00
_cell.angle_gamma   90.00
#
_symmetry.space_group_name_H-M   'P 1'
#
loop_
_entity.id
_entity.type
_entity.pdbx_description
1 polymer ?
#
loop_
_entity_poly.entity_id
_entity_poly.type
_entity_poly.pdbx_seq_one_letter_code
_entity_poly.pdbx_strand_id
1 'polypeptide(L)'
;YASARSGSGDELHVVVVDEDGGVSGTAGEILEVFSALSKAADAKSPQGDTNYYPDVIYNQSQYIYWMDHNSSGSNWGSAAASVTFTDVTAPFDRSLINGANGSAVTTAEKKTAYEKYNDADSVDANLIIAGSGDATHIDNLITIAESRKDAIVFASPERSDVVNVTNATTQTSNVKSFFDGIRSSSYVVFDSGYKYTYDKYNDVFRYVPLNGDIAGLAARTDLVADTWFSPAGFNRGVLR
;
A
#
# COMPACT_ATOMS: atom_id res chain seq x y z
N TYR A 1 -31.65 -2.00 22.11
CA TYR A 1 -30.95 -2.78 23.14
C TYR A 1 -31.18 -2.21 24.53
N ALA A 2 -31.02 -0.90 24.71
CA ALA A 2 -31.20 -0.22 26.01
C ALA A 2 -32.62 -0.32 26.55
N SER A 3 -33.65 -0.28 25.71
CA SER A 3 -35.06 -0.37 26.13
C SER A 3 -35.34 -1.61 26.96
N ALA A 4 -34.73 -2.75 26.63
CA ALA A 4 -34.88 -3.99 27.39
C ALA A 4 -34.14 -3.98 28.75
N ARG A 5 -33.41 -2.88 29.05
CA ARG A 5 -32.56 -2.70 30.26
C ARG A 5 -32.89 -1.42 31.02
N SER A 6 -34.13 -0.96 30.90
CA SER A 6 -34.63 0.30 31.53
C SER A 6 -33.88 1.55 31.04
N GLY A 7 -33.24 1.49 29.88
CA GLY A 7 -32.62 2.64 29.19
C GLY A 7 -33.41 3.03 27.96
N SER A 8 -32.89 3.98 27.16
CA SER A 8 -33.51 4.41 25.91
C SER A 8 -32.55 5.18 25.00
N GLY A 9 -32.94 5.41 23.75
CA GLY A 9 -32.26 6.30 22.83
C GLY A 9 -30.90 5.82 22.29
N ASP A 10 -30.63 4.52 22.39
CA ASP A 10 -29.34 3.95 22.01
C ASP A 10 -29.21 3.66 20.52
N GLU A 11 -30.32 3.59 19.78
CA GLU A 11 -30.29 3.23 18.36
C GLU A 11 -29.77 4.38 17.48
N LEU A 12 -28.95 4.03 16.49
CA LEU A 12 -28.50 4.92 15.43
C LEU A 12 -28.33 4.17 14.10
N HIS A 13 -28.31 4.91 13.01
CA HIS A 13 -28.03 4.42 11.68
C HIS A 13 -26.84 5.21 11.11
N VAL A 14 -25.96 4.52 10.36
CA VAL A 14 -24.84 5.15 9.65
C VAL A 14 -24.97 4.84 8.18
N VAL A 15 -24.89 5.87 7.34
CA VAL A 15 -24.91 5.75 5.88
C VAL A 15 -23.65 6.40 5.33
N VAL A 16 -22.92 5.68 4.50
CA VAL A 16 -21.74 6.17 3.79
C VAL A 16 -22.14 6.47 2.35
N VAL A 17 -21.93 7.70 1.92
CA VAL A 17 -22.32 8.19 0.61
C VAL A 17 -21.10 8.66 -0.15
N ASP A 18 -21.01 8.34 -1.43
CA ASP A 18 -20.02 8.87 -2.37
C ASP A 18 -20.48 10.26 -2.84
N GLU A 19 -20.08 11.30 -2.12
CA GLU A 19 -20.58 12.65 -2.30
C GLU A 19 -20.31 13.20 -3.71
N ASP A 20 -19.11 12.97 -4.22
CA ASP A 20 -18.65 13.49 -5.51
C ASP A 20 -18.52 12.45 -6.63
N GLY A 21 -18.79 11.18 -6.33
CA GLY A 21 -18.66 10.08 -7.28
C GLY A 21 -17.23 9.60 -7.50
N GLY A 22 -16.32 9.95 -6.63
CA GLY A 22 -14.89 9.57 -6.75
C GLY A 22 -14.62 8.09 -6.55
N VAL A 23 -15.53 7.37 -5.91
CA VAL A 23 -15.40 5.94 -5.59
C VAL A 23 -16.24 5.08 -6.54
N SER A 24 -17.52 5.37 -6.66
CA SER A 24 -18.48 4.60 -7.47
C SER A 24 -18.56 5.06 -8.93
N GLY A 25 -18.13 6.28 -9.22
CA GLY A 25 -18.35 6.96 -10.49
C GLY A 25 -19.66 7.75 -10.55
N THR A 26 -20.52 7.68 -9.52
CA THR A 26 -21.81 8.36 -9.46
C THR A 26 -21.93 9.17 -8.17
N ALA A 27 -22.06 10.49 -8.30
CA ALA A 27 -22.25 11.37 -7.15
C ALA A 27 -23.56 11.07 -6.42
N GLY A 28 -23.51 10.99 -5.10
CA GLY A 28 -24.65 10.68 -4.24
C GLY A 28 -24.96 9.20 -4.10
N GLU A 29 -24.16 8.31 -4.66
CA GLU A 29 -24.33 6.85 -4.51
C GLU A 29 -24.10 6.42 -3.06
N ILE A 30 -25.00 5.55 -2.56
CA ILE A 30 -24.84 4.96 -1.22
C ILE A 30 -23.86 3.79 -1.28
N LEU A 31 -22.73 3.92 -0.60
CA LEU A 31 -21.69 2.90 -0.56
C LEU A 31 -21.99 1.84 0.51
N GLU A 32 -22.39 2.27 1.72
CA GLU A 32 -22.67 1.38 2.84
C GLU A 32 -23.83 1.90 3.70
N VAL A 33 -24.57 0.97 4.28
CA VAL A 33 -25.65 1.26 5.24
C VAL A 33 -25.50 0.35 6.44
N PHE A 34 -25.34 0.94 7.61
CA PHE A 34 -25.33 0.25 8.90
C PHE A 34 -26.59 0.65 9.67
N SER A 35 -27.54 -0.29 9.76
CA SER A 35 -28.83 -0.04 10.37
C SER A 35 -28.93 -0.60 11.78
N ALA A 36 -29.70 0.08 12.64
CA ALA A 36 -30.04 -0.36 13.99
C ALA A 36 -28.81 -0.70 14.86
N LEU A 37 -27.74 0.07 14.72
CA LEU A 37 -26.58 0.00 15.61
C LEU A 37 -26.91 0.62 16.97
N SER A 38 -26.11 0.30 18.01
CA SER A 38 -26.30 0.81 19.34
C SER A 38 -25.16 1.73 19.78
N LYS A 39 -25.51 2.81 20.50
CA LYS A 39 -24.58 3.68 21.23
C LYS A 39 -24.02 3.02 22.50
N ALA A 40 -24.62 1.91 22.95
CA ALA A 40 -24.23 1.22 24.17
C ALA A 40 -23.05 0.27 23.92
N ALA A 41 -21.98 0.39 24.72
CA ALA A 41 -20.77 -0.43 24.56
C ALA A 41 -21.00 -1.93 24.83
N ASP A 42 -21.99 -2.31 25.61
CA ASP A 42 -22.37 -3.68 25.90
C ASP A 42 -23.43 -4.25 24.97
N ALA A 43 -23.80 -3.51 23.91
CA ALA A 43 -24.85 -3.94 22.98
C ALA A 43 -24.49 -5.20 22.23
N LYS A 44 -25.47 -6.11 22.14
CA LYS A 44 -25.36 -7.36 21.39
C LYS A 44 -26.53 -7.48 20.41
N SER A 45 -26.25 -8.10 19.28
CA SER A 45 -27.26 -8.57 18.33
C SER A 45 -28.02 -9.76 18.92
N PRO A 46 -29.15 -10.17 18.33
CA PRO A 46 -29.85 -11.40 18.72
C PRO A 46 -28.98 -12.67 18.62
N GLN A 47 -27.95 -12.66 17.79
CA GLN A 47 -27.00 -13.76 17.58
C GLN A 47 -25.84 -13.74 18.61
N GLY A 48 -25.71 -12.66 19.40
CA GLY A 48 -24.69 -12.52 20.43
C GLY A 48 -23.46 -11.72 20.02
N ASP A 49 -23.35 -11.34 18.74
CA ASP A 49 -22.26 -10.49 18.25
C ASP A 49 -22.37 -9.06 18.76
N THR A 50 -21.26 -8.32 18.74
CA THR A 50 -21.31 -6.90 19.11
C THR A 50 -22.25 -6.12 18.17
N ASN A 51 -23.09 -5.26 18.75
CA ASN A 51 -23.90 -4.29 18.01
C ASN A 51 -23.51 -2.85 18.39
N TYR A 52 -22.40 -2.69 19.09
CA TYR A 52 -21.82 -1.39 19.41
C TYR A 52 -21.26 -0.74 18.13
N TYR A 53 -21.74 0.46 17.80
CA TYR A 53 -21.49 1.05 16.50
C TYR A 53 -19.99 1.24 16.12
N PRO A 54 -19.07 1.61 17.06
CA PRO A 54 -17.64 1.69 16.71
C PRO A 54 -17.06 0.35 16.28
N ASP A 55 -17.41 -0.72 17.00
CA ASP A 55 -16.91 -2.08 16.72
C ASP A 55 -17.46 -2.59 15.39
N VAL A 56 -18.74 -2.35 15.12
CA VAL A 56 -19.36 -2.78 13.86
C VAL A 56 -18.74 -2.04 12.68
N ILE A 57 -18.56 -0.72 12.78
CA ILE A 57 -17.92 0.09 11.73
C ILE A 57 -16.48 -0.39 11.52
N TYR A 58 -15.70 -0.58 12.58
CA TYR A 58 -14.31 -1.02 12.49
C TYR A 58 -14.17 -2.39 11.80
N ASN A 59 -15.08 -3.32 12.09
CA ASN A 59 -14.99 -4.68 11.56
C ASN A 59 -15.62 -4.87 10.18
N GLN A 60 -16.56 -4.02 9.77
CA GLN A 60 -17.37 -4.26 8.58
C GLN A 60 -17.22 -3.19 7.50
N SER A 61 -16.90 -1.94 7.84
CA SER A 61 -16.76 -0.89 6.85
C SER A 61 -15.49 -1.05 6.01
N GLN A 62 -15.63 -0.81 4.72
CA GLN A 62 -14.52 -0.74 3.75
C GLN A 62 -14.07 0.70 3.49
N TYR A 63 -14.86 1.70 3.91
CA TYR A 63 -14.66 3.10 3.54
C TYR A 63 -14.35 4.01 4.73
N ILE A 64 -14.88 3.71 5.92
CA ILE A 64 -14.73 4.58 7.08
C ILE A 64 -14.18 3.84 8.32
N TYR A 65 -13.50 4.59 9.16
CA TYR A 65 -13.07 4.17 10.49
C TYR A 65 -13.66 5.08 11.54
N TRP A 66 -14.07 4.51 12.67
CA TRP A 66 -14.48 5.29 13.81
C TRP A 66 -13.26 5.92 14.50
N MET A 67 -13.35 7.22 14.84
CA MET A 67 -12.29 7.96 15.52
C MET A 67 -12.72 8.47 16.89
N ASP A 68 -13.96 8.99 17.01
CA ASP A 68 -14.49 9.53 18.27
C ASP A 68 -16.02 9.58 18.24
N HIS A 69 -16.62 9.75 19.41
CA HIS A 69 -18.05 9.97 19.53
C HIS A 69 -18.43 11.36 19.02
N ASN A 70 -19.67 11.47 18.54
CA ASN A 70 -20.21 12.79 18.23
C ASN A 70 -20.18 13.67 19.49
N SER A 71 -19.80 14.94 19.37
CA SER A 71 -19.69 15.88 20.48
C SER A 71 -21.01 16.09 21.24
N SER A 72 -22.16 15.82 20.60
CA SER A 72 -23.48 15.80 21.26
C SER A 72 -23.74 14.50 22.03
N GLY A 73 -22.90 13.49 21.87
CA GLY A 73 -23.04 12.15 22.43
C GLY A 73 -22.32 11.97 23.76
N SER A 74 -22.57 12.82 24.74
CA SER A 74 -21.82 12.87 26.02
C SER A 74 -21.81 11.57 26.83
N ASN A 75 -22.73 10.65 26.60
CA ASN A 75 -22.83 9.35 27.27
C ASN A 75 -22.75 8.14 26.34
N TRP A 76 -22.41 8.37 25.06
CA TRP A 76 -22.19 7.27 24.11
C TRP A 76 -20.99 6.44 24.57
N GLY A 77 -21.09 5.12 24.42
CA GLY A 77 -20.11 4.20 24.96
C GLY A 77 -20.34 3.76 26.40
N SER A 78 -21.37 4.27 27.09
CA SER A 78 -21.82 3.73 28.37
C SER A 78 -22.49 2.37 28.20
N ALA A 79 -22.57 1.58 29.30
CA ALA A 79 -23.40 0.37 29.33
C ALA A 79 -24.90 0.75 29.30
N ALA A 80 -25.73 -0.09 28.69
CA ALA A 80 -27.12 0.23 28.41
C ALA A 80 -28.04 0.34 29.66
N ALA A 81 -27.67 -0.32 30.77
CA ALA A 81 -28.53 -0.46 31.93
C ALA A 81 -28.92 0.90 32.56
N SER A 82 -30.20 1.23 32.51
CA SER A 82 -30.77 2.45 33.05
C SER A 82 -30.21 3.77 32.47
N VAL A 83 -29.62 3.72 31.26
CA VAL A 83 -29.05 4.87 30.57
C VAL A 83 -30.00 5.36 29.47
N THR A 84 -30.34 6.64 29.50
CA THR A 84 -30.96 7.35 28.36
C THR A 84 -29.83 8.00 27.57
N PHE A 85 -29.58 7.49 26.37
CA PHE A 85 -28.51 8.01 25.52
C PHE A 85 -28.89 9.35 24.91
N THR A 86 -27.91 10.25 24.89
CA THR A 86 -28.08 11.57 24.25
C THR A 86 -28.33 11.38 22.76
N ASP A 87 -29.33 12.08 22.25
CA ASP A 87 -29.67 12.05 20.84
C ASP A 87 -29.13 13.27 20.10
N VAL A 88 -28.94 13.12 18.78
CA VAL A 88 -28.70 14.25 17.90
C VAL A 88 -30.06 14.83 17.47
N THR A 89 -30.20 16.14 17.49
CA THR A 89 -31.50 16.81 17.22
C THR A 89 -31.92 16.81 15.76
N ALA A 90 -31.01 16.39 14.86
CA ALA A 90 -31.25 16.26 13.43
C ALA A 90 -30.29 15.22 12.83
N PRO A 91 -30.56 14.69 11.63
CA PRO A 91 -29.56 13.91 10.92
C PRO A 91 -28.22 14.64 10.87
N PHE A 92 -27.17 13.94 11.24
CA PHE A 92 -25.82 14.49 11.27
C PHE A 92 -25.14 14.10 9.95
N ASP A 93 -25.01 15.08 9.08
CA ASP A 93 -24.31 14.95 7.79
C ASP A 93 -22.97 15.66 7.85
N ARG A 94 -21.91 14.98 7.45
CA ARG A 94 -20.55 15.52 7.41
C ARG A 94 -19.77 14.93 6.25
N SER A 95 -19.27 15.81 5.40
CA SER A 95 -18.27 15.45 4.40
C SER A 95 -16.91 15.13 5.06
N LEU A 96 -16.26 14.07 4.60
CA LEU A 96 -14.89 13.77 4.96
C LEU A 96 -13.96 14.67 4.13
N ILE A 97 -13.42 15.69 4.75
CA ILE A 97 -12.60 16.73 4.12
C ILE A 97 -11.16 16.70 4.67
N ASN A 98 -10.27 17.43 4.00
CA ASN A 98 -8.85 17.56 4.38
C ASN A 98 -8.06 16.25 4.31
N GLY A 99 -8.56 15.27 3.58
CA GLY A 99 -7.76 14.11 3.21
C GLY A 99 -6.56 14.54 2.35
N ALA A 100 -5.39 14.01 2.66
CA ALA A 100 -4.20 14.25 1.85
C ALA A 100 -3.40 12.95 1.71
N ASN A 101 -2.83 12.75 0.54
CA ASN A 101 -1.85 11.68 0.37
C ASN A 101 -0.64 11.97 1.28
N GLY A 102 -0.05 10.92 1.82
CA GLY A 102 1.20 11.03 2.56
C GLY A 102 2.30 11.65 1.68
N SER A 103 3.33 12.18 2.32
CA SER A 103 4.53 12.66 1.61
C SER A 103 5.20 11.52 0.82
N ALA A 104 5.91 11.86 -0.25
CA ALA A 104 6.72 10.89 -0.97
C ALA A 104 7.74 10.25 -0.01
N VAL A 105 7.85 8.92 -0.10
CA VAL A 105 8.78 8.15 0.76
C VAL A 105 10.22 8.54 0.44
N THR A 106 10.97 8.94 1.45
CA THR A 106 12.39 9.31 1.35
C THR A 106 13.29 8.09 1.23
N THR A 107 14.51 8.27 0.71
CA THR A 107 15.53 7.21 0.63
C THR A 107 15.88 6.65 2.01
N ALA A 108 15.86 7.47 3.07
CA ALA A 108 16.09 7.03 4.45
C ALA A 108 14.95 6.12 4.98
N GLU A 109 13.72 6.44 4.68
CA GLU A 109 12.57 5.60 5.06
C GLU A 109 12.56 4.28 4.28
N LYS A 110 12.90 4.31 2.99
CA LYS A 110 13.12 3.08 2.19
C LYS A 110 14.20 2.21 2.83
N LYS A 111 15.34 2.79 3.20
CA LYS A 111 16.41 2.08 3.90
C LYS A 111 15.89 1.37 5.15
N THR A 112 15.20 2.09 6.04
CA THR A 112 14.63 1.54 7.28
C THR A 112 13.65 0.39 7.00
N ALA A 113 12.86 0.48 5.94
CA ALA A 113 11.94 -0.59 5.54
C ALA A 113 12.71 -1.83 5.05
N TYR A 114 13.71 -1.66 4.19
CA TYR A 114 14.49 -2.78 3.66
C TYR A 114 15.42 -3.42 4.71
N GLU A 115 15.90 -2.67 5.71
CA GLU A 115 16.70 -3.20 6.82
C GLU A 115 15.95 -4.27 7.66
N LYS A 116 14.63 -4.31 7.60
CA LYS A 116 13.82 -5.39 8.21
C LYS A 116 14.05 -6.76 7.55
N TYR A 117 14.63 -6.79 6.37
CA TYR A 117 15.01 -8.00 5.63
C TYR A 117 16.48 -8.38 5.82
N ASN A 118 17.20 -7.74 6.72
CA ASN A 118 18.64 -8.02 6.95
C ASN A 118 18.90 -9.41 7.55
N ASP A 119 17.96 -9.94 8.29
CA ASP A 119 18.09 -11.23 8.94
C ASP A 119 17.69 -12.34 7.97
N ALA A 120 18.68 -13.09 7.49
CA ALA A 120 18.49 -14.20 6.56
C ALA A 120 17.83 -15.43 7.22
N ASP A 121 17.95 -15.57 8.54
CA ASP A 121 17.36 -16.69 9.26
C ASP A 121 15.84 -16.55 9.45
N SER A 122 15.35 -15.31 9.54
CA SER A 122 13.92 -15.02 9.74
C SER A 122 13.18 -14.69 8.43
N VAL A 123 13.88 -14.26 7.38
CA VAL A 123 13.28 -13.85 6.10
C VAL A 123 13.98 -14.52 4.93
N ASP A 124 13.29 -15.42 4.26
CA ASP A 124 13.78 -16.07 3.03
C ASP A 124 13.51 -15.16 1.82
N ALA A 125 14.56 -14.46 1.36
CA ALA A 125 14.50 -13.57 0.21
C ALA A 125 15.81 -13.60 -0.57
N ASN A 126 15.77 -14.13 -1.80
CA ASN A 126 16.95 -14.34 -2.64
C ASN A 126 17.12 -13.23 -3.71
N LEU A 127 16.05 -12.55 -4.08
CA LEU A 127 16.04 -11.51 -5.10
C LEU A 127 15.51 -10.20 -4.49
N ILE A 128 16.29 -9.14 -4.56
CA ILE A 128 15.93 -7.81 -4.09
C ILE A 128 15.72 -6.91 -5.30
N ILE A 129 14.49 -6.47 -5.53
CA ILE A 129 14.13 -5.58 -6.63
C ILE A 129 14.19 -4.15 -6.10
N ALA A 130 15.11 -3.34 -6.64
CA ALA A 130 15.29 -1.97 -6.18
C ALA A 130 14.09 -1.05 -6.54
N GLY A 131 13.34 -1.38 -7.59
CA GLY A 131 12.32 -0.48 -8.11
C GLY A 131 12.94 0.80 -8.69
N SER A 132 12.26 1.93 -8.51
CA SER A 132 12.82 3.25 -8.82
C SER A 132 13.56 3.80 -7.60
N GLY A 133 14.81 4.20 -7.77
CA GLY A 133 15.62 4.76 -6.68
C GLY A 133 16.86 5.49 -7.18
N ASP A 134 17.42 6.33 -6.32
CA ASP A 134 18.69 6.99 -6.53
C ASP A 134 19.88 6.07 -6.20
N ALA A 135 21.10 6.51 -6.50
CA ALA A 135 22.32 5.76 -6.23
C ALA A 135 22.45 5.39 -4.74
N THR A 136 22.07 6.26 -3.82
CA THR A 136 22.11 6.03 -2.38
C THR A 136 21.16 4.90 -1.96
N HIS A 137 19.98 4.83 -2.58
CA HIS A 137 19.04 3.73 -2.35
C HIS A 137 19.64 2.39 -2.76
N ILE A 138 20.25 2.33 -3.96
CA ILE A 138 20.88 1.11 -4.47
C ILE A 138 22.06 0.69 -3.57
N ASP A 139 22.90 1.63 -3.15
CA ASP A 139 24.02 1.35 -2.22
C ASP A 139 23.53 0.79 -0.86
N ASN A 140 22.39 1.28 -0.36
CA ASN A 140 21.77 0.73 0.85
C ASN A 140 21.32 -0.74 0.63
N LEU A 141 20.73 -1.06 -0.52
CA LEU A 141 20.32 -2.43 -0.85
C LEU A 141 21.52 -3.36 -1.04
N ILE A 142 22.59 -2.88 -1.66
CA ILE A 142 23.85 -3.63 -1.79
C ILE A 142 24.40 -3.96 -0.39
N THR A 143 24.34 -3.03 0.56
CA THR A 143 24.77 -3.27 1.94
C THR A 143 23.97 -4.42 2.59
N ILE A 144 22.69 -4.47 2.36
CA ILE A 144 21.83 -5.56 2.85
C ILE A 144 22.22 -6.90 2.21
N ALA A 145 22.37 -6.94 0.88
CA ALA A 145 22.72 -8.16 0.16
C ALA A 145 24.11 -8.69 0.56
N GLU A 146 25.09 -7.79 0.74
CA GLU A 146 26.42 -8.16 1.21
C GLU A 146 26.44 -8.67 2.68
N SER A 147 25.56 -8.18 3.52
CA SER A 147 25.37 -8.69 4.88
C SER A 147 24.75 -10.07 4.89
N ARG A 148 23.70 -10.25 4.09
CA ARG A 148 22.94 -11.49 3.98
C ARG A 148 23.74 -12.61 3.29
N LYS A 149 24.40 -12.30 2.16
CA LYS A 149 25.15 -13.23 1.29
C LYS A 149 24.31 -14.30 0.57
N ASP A 150 23.00 -14.29 0.71
CA ASP A 150 22.02 -15.19 0.11
C ASP A 150 21.10 -14.51 -0.90
N ALA A 151 21.27 -13.20 -1.10
CA ALA A 151 20.41 -12.39 -1.96
C ALA A 151 21.23 -11.55 -2.96
N ILE A 152 20.60 -11.23 -4.10
CA ILE A 152 21.16 -10.37 -5.14
C ILE A 152 20.20 -9.21 -5.45
N VAL A 153 20.75 -8.03 -5.66
CA VAL A 153 20.01 -6.81 -5.98
C VAL A 153 19.89 -6.64 -7.49
N PHE A 154 18.69 -6.29 -7.95
CA PHE A 154 18.44 -5.88 -9.34
C PHE A 154 18.10 -4.40 -9.37
N ALA A 155 18.86 -3.62 -10.15
CA ALA A 155 18.78 -2.17 -10.17
C ALA A 155 18.75 -1.59 -11.59
N SER A 156 17.93 -0.57 -11.78
CA SER A 156 17.82 0.22 -13.02
C SER A 156 18.34 1.64 -12.79
N PRO A 157 18.75 2.38 -13.83
CA PRO A 157 19.08 3.81 -13.73
C PRO A 157 17.85 4.63 -13.31
N GLU A 158 18.04 5.91 -13.01
CA GLU A 158 16.92 6.81 -12.78
C GLU A 158 16.09 7.01 -14.04
N ARG A 159 14.79 7.23 -13.86
CA ARG A 159 13.87 7.46 -14.98
C ARG A 159 14.31 8.62 -15.87
N SER A 160 14.83 9.68 -15.29
CA SER A 160 15.34 10.86 -15.97
C SER A 160 16.53 10.60 -16.88
N ASP A 161 17.29 9.53 -16.64
CA ASP A 161 18.48 9.19 -17.42
C ASP A 161 18.14 8.62 -18.80
N VAL A 162 16.96 8.00 -18.91
CA VAL A 162 16.57 7.23 -20.12
C VAL A 162 15.24 7.69 -20.72
N VAL A 163 14.22 8.01 -19.91
CA VAL A 163 12.89 8.34 -20.40
C VAL A 163 12.86 9.80 -20.90
N ASN A 164 12.39 9.98 -22.14
CA ASN A 164 12.35 11.25 -22.87
C ASN A 164 13.74 11.80 -23.23
N VAL A 165 14.81 11.02 -23.09
CA VAL A 165 16.14 11.38 -23.61
C VAL A 165 16.23 10.90 -25.06
N THR A 166 16.14 11.84 -26.02
CA THR A 166 16.07 11.52 -27.45
C THR A 166 17.42 11.22 -28.09
N ASN A 167 18.52 11.68 -27.49
CA ASN A 167 19.87 11.44 -27.99
C ASN A 167 20.47 10.19 -27.33
N ALA A 168 20.76 9.17 -28.13
CA ALA A 168 21.28 7.90 -27.65
C ALA A 168 22.64 8.00 -26.95
N THR A 169 23.52 8.89 -27.40
CA THR A 169 24.82 9.12 -26.75
C THR A 169 24.63 9.75 -25.37
N THR A 170 23.75 10.72 -25.24
CA THR A 170 23.41 11.33 -23.95
C THR A 170 22.80 10.30 -23.01
N GLN A 171 21.85 9.50 -23.50
CA GLN A 171 21.23 8.42 -22.72
C GLN A 171 22.30 7.43 -22.20
N THR A 172 23.21 6.97 -23.07
CA THR A 172 24.30 6.08 -22.66
C THR A 172 25.20 6.73 -21.62
N SER A 173 25.54 8.00 -21.79
CA SER A 173 26.38 8.72 -20.82
C SER A 173 25.70 8.89 -19.48
N ASN A 174 24.39 9.18 -19.45
CA ASN A 174 23.62 9.29 -18.22
C ASN A 174 23.61 7.96 -17.44
N VAL A 175 23.24 6.87 -18.11
CA VAL A 175 23.23 5.52 -17.54
C VAL A 175 24.60 5.14 -16.98
N LYS A 176 25.66 5.40 -17.75
CA LYS A 176 27.03 5.15 -17.30
C LYS A 176 27.37 5.97 -16.08
N SER A 177 27.10 7.28 -16.09
CA SER A 177 27.39 8.17 -14.95
C SER A 177 26.63 7.78 -13.70
N PHE A 178 25.38 7.31 -13.83
CA PHE A 178 24.60 6.81 -12.71
C PHE A 178 25.27 5.60 -12.06
N PHE A 179 25.66 4.60 -12.85
CA PHE A 179 26.28 3.39 -12.31
C PHE A 179 27.73 3.59 -11.88
N ASP A 180 28.48 4.51 -12.50
CA ASP A 180 29.81 4.90 -12.01
C ASP A 180 29.75 5.57 -10.60
N GLY A 181 28.61 6.12 -10.21
CA GLY A 181 28.35 6.67 -8.88
C GLY A 181 28.03 5.64 -7.80
N ILE A 182 27.79 4.38 -8.18
CA ILE A 182 27.44 3.29 -7.27
C ILE A 182 28.69 2.40 -7.07
N ARG A 183 28.91 1.96 -5.84
CA ARG A 183 30.06 1.08 -5.56
C ARG A 183 29.94 -0.27 -6.29
N SER A 184 31.08 -0.79 -6.72
CA SER A 184 31.14 -2.11 -7.34
C SER A 184 30.89 -3.22 -6.30
N SER A 185 29.99 -4.15 -6.62
CA SER A 185 29.69 -5.32 -5.80
C SER A 185 29.30 -6.51 -6.66
N SER A 186 29.62 -7.72 -6.21
CA SER A 186 29.14 -8.96 -6.84
C SER A 186 27.69 -9.30 -6.48
N TYR A 187 27.08 -8.52 -5.59
CA TYR A 187 25.68 -8.71 -5.13
C TYR A 187 24.69 -7.79 -5.83
N VAL A 188 25.05 -7.19 -6.96
CA VAL A 188 24.14 -6.34 -7.74
C VAL A 188 24.22 -6.62 -9.23
N VAL A 189 23.06 -6.60 -9.87
CA VAL A 189 22.90 -6.67 -11.34
C VAL A 189 22.26 -5.36 -11.79
N PHE A 190 22.86 -4.72 -12.80
CA PHE A 190 22.35 -3.52 -13.42
C PHE A 190 21.70 -3.81 -14.77
N ASP A 191 20.54 -3.21 -15.00
CA ASP A 191 19.96 -3.08 -16.33
C ASP A 191 20.07 -1.64 -16.85
N SER A 192 19.70 -1.40 -18.10
CA SER A 192 19.92 -0.10 -18.75
C SER A 192 18.65 0.72 -18.94
N GLY A 193 17.49 0.32 -18.39
CA GLY A 193 16.34 1.07 -18.80
C GLY A 193 14.98 0.82 -18.16
N TYR A 194 13.99 1.27 -18.92
CA TYR A 194 12.59 1.24 -18.57
C TYR A 194 11.78 0.64 -19.72
N LYS A 195 10.74 -0.10 -19.40
CA LYS A 195 9.71 -0.51 -20.34
C LYS A 195 8.52 0.44 -20.28
N TYR A 196 7.87 0.66 -21.41
CA TYR A 196 6.60 1.37 -21.51
C TYR A 196 5.49 0.34 -21.58
N THR A 197 4.66 0.24 -20.55
CA THR A 197 3.63 -0.80 -20.42
C THR A 197 2.29 -0.21 -20.01
N TYR A 198 1.21 -0.89 -20.41
CA TYR A 198 -0.15 -0.51 -20.06
C TYR A 198 -0.50 -1.00 -18.66
N ASP A 199 -0.92 -0.07 -17.81
CA ASP A 199 -1.49 -0.33 -16.50
C ASP A 199 -3.00 -0.48 -16.63
N LYS A 200 -3.48 -1.71 -16.72
CA LYS A 200 -4.89 -2.03 -16.93
C LYS A 200 -5.81 -1.65 -15.76
N TYR A 201 -5.26 -1.41 -14.59
CA TYR A 201 -6.04 -1.07 -13.40
C TYR A 201 -6.35 0.43 -13.33
N ASN A 202 -5.46 1.25 -13.88
CA ASN A 202 -5.61 2.71 -13.90
C ASN A 202 -5.86 3.26 -15.32
N ASP A 203 -5.99 2.39 -16.33
CA ASP A 203 -6.21 2.76 -17.73
C ASP A 203 -5.19 3.77 -18.27
N VAL A 204 -3.91 3.59 -17.93
CA VAL A 204 -2.84 4.48 -18.36
C VAL A 204 -1.59 3.71 -18.77
N PHE A 205 -0.79 4.28 -19.67
CA PHE A 205 0.54 3.78 -19.96
C PHE A 205 1.56 4.36 -18.99
N ARG A 206 2.45 3.52 -18.49
CA ARG A 206 3.50 3.89 -17.54
C ARG A 206 4.87 3.40 -17.97
N TYR A 207 5.90 4.17 -17.65
CA TYR A 207 7.28 3.69 -17.67
C TYR A 207 7.60 2.99 -16.35
N VAL A 208 8.02 1.74 -16.45
CA VAL A 208 8.39 0.89 -15.30
C VAL A 208 9.85 0.45 -15.45
N PRO A 209 10.67 0.52 -14.38
CA PRO A 209 12.06 0.08 -14.45
C PRO A 209 12.14 -1.41 -14.76
N LEU A 210 13.16 -1.83 -15.50
CA LEU A 210 13.34 -3.22 -15.96
C LEU A 210 13.83 -4.18 -14.86
N ASN A 211 14.30 -3.67 -13.72
CA ASN A 211 14.88 -4.52 -12.66
C ASN A 211 13.95 -5.64 -12.18
N GLY A 212 12.64 -5.41 -12.13
CA GLY A 212 11.66 -6.46 -11.82
C GLY A 212 11.56 -7.53 -12.89
N ASP A 213 11.61 -7.15 -14.16
CA ASP A 213 11.59 -8.12 -15.28
C ASP A 213 12.88 -8.95 -15.34
N ILE A 214 14.04 -8.31 -15.10
CA ILE A 214 15.33 -9.02 -15.06
C ILE A 214 15.39 -9.99 -13.88
N ALA A 215 14.91 -9.60 -12.70
CA ALA A 215 14.78 -10.51 -11.56
C ALA A 215 13.85 -11.68 -11.88
N GLY A 216 12.73 -11.44 -12.55
CA GLY A 216 11.82 -12.49 -13.00
C GLY A 216 12.43 -13.43 -14.03
N LEU A 217 13.28 -12.91 -14.94
CA LEU A 217 14.03 -13.75 -15.88
C LEU A 217 15.09 -14.59 -15.17
N ALA A 218 15.77 -14.07 -14.15
CA ALA A 218 16.70 -14.82 -13.32
C ALA A 218 15.98 -15.97 -12.60
N ALA A 219 14.88 -15.68 -11.90
CA ALA A 219 14.07 -16.70 -11.24
C ALA A 219 13.54 -17.78 -12.20
N ARG A 220 13.10 -17.38 -13.40
CA ARG A 220 12.70 -18.35 -14.44
C ARG A 220 13.87 -19.22 -14.92
N THR A 221 15.06 -18.63 -15.02
CA THR A 221 16.25 -19.37 -15.44
C THR A 221 16.62 -20.44 -14.44
N ASP A 222 16.50 -20.14 -13.13
CA ASP A 222 16.73 -21.12 -12.06
C ASP A 222 15.75 -22.32 -12.11
N LEU A 223 14.55 -22.13 -12.66
CA LEU A 223 13.58 -23.20 -12.84
C LEU A 223 13.87 -24.11 -14.05
N VAL A 224 14.53 -23.61 -15.08
CA VAL A 224 14.71 -24.33 -16.37
C VAL A 224 16.16 -24.67 -16.67
N ALA A 225 17.09 -24.15 -15.90
CA ALA A 225 18.53 -24.36 -16.03
C ALA A 225 19.19 -24.23 -14.65
N ASP A 226 20.52 -24.25 -14.62
CA ASP A 226 21.26 -24.04 -13.37
C ASP A 226 21.33 -22.54 -13.00
N THR A 227 21.47 -22.22 -11.70
CA THR A 227 21.50 -20.85 -11.17
C THR A 227 22.63 -19.97 -11.69
N TRP A 228 23.71 -20.57 -12.16
CA TRP A 228 24.86 -19.88 -12.80
C TRP A 228 24.64 -19.58 -14.29
N PHE A 229 23.56 -20.07 -14.88
CA PHE A 229 23.22 -19.75 -16.27
C PHE A 229 22.78 -18.32 -16.45
N SER A 230 23.25 -17.65 -17.51
CA SER A 230 22.77 -16.33 -17.86
C SER A 230 21.29 -16.35 -18.23
N PRO A 231 20.45 -15.46 -17.70
CA PRO A 231 19.06 -15.31 -18.14
C PRO A 231 18.93 -14.76 -19.58
N ALA A 232 20.01 -14.23 -20.16
CA ALA A 232 20.02 -13.72 -21.52
C ALA A 232 19.89 -14.85 -22.58
N GLY A 233 19.36 -14.47 -23.75
CA GLY A 233 19.25 -15.35 -24.91
C GLY A 233 17.81 -15.55 -25.38
N PHE A 234 17.65 -15.92 -26.68
CA PHE A 234 16.36 -16.03 -27.36
C PHE A 234 15.34 -16.97 -26.69
N ASN A 235 15.80 -17.99 -26.01
CA ASN A 235 14.93 -18.97 -25.37
C ASN A 235 14.61 -18.65 -23.90
N ARG A 236 15.30 -17.71 -23.28
CA ARG A 236 15.19 -17.38 -21.86
C ARG A 236 14.85 -15.92 -21.61
N GLY A 237 15.55 -14.99 -22.27
CA GLY A 237 15.57 -13.57 -21.99
C GLY A 237 14.70 -12.69 -22.90
N VAL A 238 13.64 -13.23 -23.51
CA VAL A 238 12.70 -12.42 -24.29
C VAL A 238 11.72 -11.72 -23.35
N LEU A 239 11.82 -10.41 -23.26
CA LEU A 239 10.81 -9.56 -22.63
C LEU A 239 9.58 -9.49 -23.53
N ARG A 240 8.39 -9.69 -22.96
CA ARG A 240 7.09 -9.64 -23.65
C ARG A 240 6.22 -8.54 -23.09
#